data_99ffe0f384d34e855cba5e5fd5815aa8
#
_entry.id   99ffe0f384d34e855cba5e5fd5815aa8
#
_cell.length_a   1.000
_cell.length_b   1.000
_cell.length_c   1.000
_cell.angle_alpha   90.00
_cell.angle_beta   90.00
_cell.angle_gamma   90.00
#
_symmetry.space_group_name_H-M   'P 1'
#
loop_
_entity.id
_entity.type
_entity.pdbx_description
1 polymer ?
#
loop_
_entity_poly.entity_id
_entity_poly.type
_entity_poly.pdbx_seq_one_letter_code
_entity_poly.pdbx_strand_id
1 'polypeptide(L)'
;MPDTVELSLDRVLHTLPLEGEESEICDFSLEEQNAALESQGVQPTVSPNFKPVVGETVTYVVAVVLINDDNEVLMMQEAKESCAGKWYLPAGRIEKGESIVDAGKREVLEETGLHVQCSTLLMVECARGSWIRYVLTGEVTGGNLKTPSEADKESLQAKWVENMGELTLRANDILELISRARAFKEARQIQDKTWHSDQLPCLRPHSKLLLRLVVVIKKKATNRVHVLLSERTSWHLPTCEINPAKSLHSTLRKFMVDLFGAEVGAHRPHGLLSVEFDPRERKDGACLTMLVAFRPPLEEVPIIGKCVWHEISKELGERLLAKMASRNLLIPVHVIC
;
A
#
# COMPACT_ATOMS: atom_id res chain seq x y z
N MET A 1 23.47 16.63 6.80
CA MET A 1 23.12 15.27 7.28
C MET A 1 21.81 15.22 8.05
N PRO A 2 21.55 15.95 9.15
CA PRO A 2 20.19 16.03 9.72
C PRO A 2 19.14 16.52 8.71
N ASP A 3 19.52 17.46 7.87
CA ASP A 3 18.66 18.06 6.84
C ASP A 3 18.16 17.05 5.80
N THR A 4 18.96 16.03 5.45
CA THR A 4 18.55 14.99 4.48
C THR A 4 17.48 14.07 5.03
N VAL A 5 17.54 13.71 6.31
CA VAL A 5 16.55 12.84 6.97
C VAL A 5 15.21 13.56 7.13
N GLU A 6 15.23 14.81 7.60
CA GLU A 6 14.02 15.61 7.73
C GLU A 6 13.38 15.86 6.36
N LEU A 7 14.19 16.09 5.33
CA LEU A 7 13.71 16.21 3.95
C LEU A 7 13.05 14.90 3.48
N SER A 8 13.67 13.74 3.75
CA SER A 8 13.09 12.44 3.38
C SER A 8 11.75 12.19 4.08
N LEU A 9 11.65 12.50 5.38
CA LEU A 9 10.40 12.39 6.13
C LEU A 9 9.34 13.37 5.62
N ASP A 10 9.72 14.60 5.32
CA ASP A 10 8.81 15.61 4.77
C ASP A 10 8.26 15.17 3.41
N ARG A 11 9.10 14.65 2.53
CA ARG A 11 8.69 14.09 1.23
C ARG A 11 7.69 12.96 1.40
N VAL A 12 7.97 11.99 2.29
CA VAL A 12 7.05 10.88 2.57
C VAL A 12 5.72 11.37 3.12
N LEU A 13 5.71 12.38 4.01
CA LEU A 13 4.50 12.96 4.55
C LEU A 13 3.66 13.72 3.50
N HIS A 14 4.29 14.22 2.45
CA HIS A 14 3.64 14.84 1.28
C HIS A 14 3.39 13.85 0.14
N THR A 15 3.61 12.55 0.38
CA THR A 15 3.45 11.50 -0.64
C THR A 15 4.31 11.72 -1.89
N LEU A 16 5.48 12.31 -1.69
CA LEU A 16 6.48 12.49 -2.72
C LEU A 16 7.48 11.32 -2.66
N PRO A 17 7.98 10.83 -3.80
CA PRO A 17 8.99 9.77 -3.81
C PRO A 17 10.30 10.29 -3.20
N LEU A 18 11.02 9.42 -2.50
CA LEU A 18 12.38 9.76 -2.03
C LEU A 18 13.31 9.93 -3.23
N GLU A 19 14.28 10.84 -3.13
CA GLU A 19 15.28 11.08 -4.16
C GLU A 19 16.59 10.35 -3.82
N GLY A 20 17.41 10.15 -4.84
CA GLY A 20 18.75 9.58 -4.70
C GLY A 20 18.82 8.07 -4.56
N GLU A 21 20.04 7.56 -4.38
CA GLU A 21 20.36 6.12 -4.26
C GLU A 21 19.85 5.52 -2.94
N GLU A 22 19.64 6.35 -1.92
CA GLU A 22 19.18 5.92 -0.60
C GLU A 22 17.81 5.19 -0.65
N SER A 23 17.03 5.44 -1.68
CA SER A 23 15.72 4.80 -1.88
C SER A 23 15.77 3.31 -2.23
N GLU A 24 16.92 2.82 -2.71
CA GLU A 24 17.17 1.42 -3.08
C GLU A 24 17.96 0.65 -2.00
N ILE A 25 18.39 1.32 -0.91
CA ILE A 25 19.09 0.68 0.20
C ILE A 25 18.14 -0.27 0.91
N CYS A 26 18.62 -1.49 1.15
CA CYS A 26 17.84 -2.54 1.83
C CYS A 26 18.64 -3.08 3.02
N ASP A 27 18.10 -2.96 4.23
CA ASP A 27 18.74 -3.40 5.46
C ASP A 27 18.59 -4.90 5.72
N PHE A 28 17.54 -5.50 5.20
CA PHE A 28 17.21 -6.92 5.41
C PHE A 28 16.72 -7.54 4.11
N SER A 29 17.67 -7.93 3.27
CA SER A 29 17.44 -8.54 1.96
C SER A 29 16.88 -9.97 2.07
N LEU A 30 16.39 -10.54 0.96
CA LEU A 30 15.97 -11.95 0.91
C LEU A 30 17.14 -12.90 1.19
N GLU A 31 18.35 -12.53 0.82
CA GLU A 31 19.56 -13.29 1.13
C GLU A 31 19.76 -13.38 2.66
N GLU A 32 19.69 -12.26 3.37
CA GLU A 32 19.81 -12.21 4.84
C GLU A 32 18.64 -12.90 5.54
N GLN A 33 17.42 -12.75 5.00
CA GLN A 33 16.25 -13.49 5.49
C GLN A 33 16.41 -15.00 5.35
N ASN A 34 16.98 -15.47 4.25
CA ASN A 34 17.27 -16.86 4.00
C ASN A 34 18.38 -17.39 4.93
N ALA A 35 19.47 -16.64 5.08
CA ALA A 35 20.54 -16.98 6.01
C ALA A 35 20.03 -17.09 7.47
N ALA A 36 19.13 -16.18 7.88
CA ALA A 36 18.49 -16.25 9.19
C ALA A 36 17.60 -17.49 9.37
N LEU A 37 16.91 -17.94 8.32
CA LEU A 37 16.13 -19.20 8.35
C LEU A 37 17.05 -20.42 8.43
N GLU A 38 18.10 -20.47 7.63
CA GLU A 38 19.07 -21.58 7.60
C GLU A 38 19.78 -21.74 8.95
N SER A 39 20.11 -20.63 9.62
CA SER A 39 20.68 -20.66 10.98
C SER A 39 19.75 -21.29 12.01
N GLN A 40 18.43 -21.31 11.74
CA GLN A 40 17.40 -21.96 12.55
C GLN A 40 17.06 -23.39 12.07
N GLY A 41 17.78 -23.90 11.08
CA GLY A 41 17.53 -25.22 10.48
C GLY A 41 16.31 -25.27 9.55
N VAL A 42 15.82 -24.10 9.09
CA VAL A 42 14.67 -24.00 8.18
C VAL A 42 15.14 -23.73 6.76
N GLN A 43 14.74 -24.58 5.82
CA GLN A 43 15.10 -24.40 4.41
C GLN A 43 14.31 -23.22 3.80
N PRO A 44 15.01 -22.25 3.17
CA PRO A 44 14.40 -21.17 2.44
C PRO A 44 13.59 -21.70 1.24
N THR A 45 12.44 -21.07 0.97
CA THR A 45 11.57 -21.43 -0.17
C THR A 45 11.63 -20.40 -1.29
N VAL A 46 12.31 -19.28 -1.07
CA VAL A 46 12.41 -18.16 -2.01
C VAL A 46 13.85 -17.96 -2.42
N SER A 47 14.08 -17.77 -3.72
CA SER A 47 15.42 -17.44 -4.22
C SER A 47 15.90 -16.09 -3.66
N PRO A 48 17.16 -15.98 -3.21
CA PRO A 48 17.74 -14.70 -2.81
C PRO A 48 17.82 -13.69 -3.98
N ASN A 49 17.82 -14.20 -5.21
CA ASN A 49 17.85 -13.42 -6.45
C ASN A 49 16.44 -13.24 -7.05
N PHE A 50 15.38 -13.30 -6.24
CA PHE A 50 14.02 -13.05 -6.69
C PHE A 50 13.93 -11.67 -7.37
N LYS A 51 13.33 -11.63 -8.54
CA LYS A 51 13.04 -10.39 -9.28
C LYS A 51 11.54 -10.28 -9.48
N PRO A 52 10.92 -9.17 -9.08
CA PRO A 52 9.52 -8.90 -9.42
C PRO A 52 9.42 -8.69 -10.93
N VAL A 53 8.53 -9.45 -11.57
CA VAL A 53 8.14 -9.32 -12.98
C VAL A 53 6.63 -9.43 -13.03
N VAL A 54 5.96 -8.34 -13.45
CA VAL A 54 4.50 -8.27 -13.52
C VAL A 54 3.94 -9.35 -14.46
N GLY A 55 2.97 -10.10 -13.94
CA GLY A 55 2.33 -11.20 -14.65
C GLY A 55 3.11 -12.53 -14.65
N GLU A 56 4.33 -12.56 -14.10
CA GLU A 56 5.16 -13.77 -14.00
C GLU A 56 5.44 -14.13 -12.53
N THR A 57 6.18 -13.29 -11.82
CA THR A 57 6.60 -13.54 -10.43
C THR A 57 5.81 -12.72 -9.41
N VAL A 58 5.17 -11.64 -9.86
CA VAL A 58 4.27 -10.82 -9.05
C VAL A 58 2.95 -10.61 -9.77
N THR A 59 1.89 -10.54 -8.98
CA THR A 59 0.55 -10.21 -9.44
C THR A 59 0.10 -8.93 -8.75
N TYR A 60 -0.01 -7.86 -9.51
CA TYR A 60 -0.65 -6.64 -9.06
C TYR A 60 -2.04 -6.55 -9.67
N VAL A 61 -2.99 -6.19 -8.84
CA VAL A 61 -4.40 -6.02 -9.21
C VAL A 61 -4.81 -4.59 -8.86
N VAL A 62 -5.60 -3.98 -9.71
CA VAL A 62 -6.29 -2.75 -9.41
C VAL A 62 -7.79 -3.01 -9.31
N ALA A 63 -8.45 -2.40 -8.32
CA ALA A 63 -9.89 -2.31 -8.25
C ALA A 63 -10.28 -0.84 -8.11
N VAL A 64 -11.33 -0.42 -8.79
CA VAL A 64 -11.78 0.97 -8.75
C VAL A 64 -13.20 1.01 -8.19
N VAL A 65 -13.40 1.73 -7.08
CA VAL A 65 -14.71 1.93 -6.47
C VAL A 65 -15.20 3.33 -6.80
N LEU A 66 -16.18 3.42 -7.68
CA LEU A 66 -16.80 4.68 -8.08
C LEU A 66 -18.19 4.79 -7.48
N ILE A 67 -18.50 5.95 -6.91
CA ILE A 67 -19.78 6.22 -6.25
C ILE A 67 -20.32 7.54 -6.78
N ASN A 68 -21.50 7.50 -7.41
CA ASN A 68 -22.17 8.68 -7.96
C ASN A 68 -22.84 9.53 -6.87
N ASP A 69 -23.49 10.63 -7.25
CA ASP A 69 -24.12 11.55 -6.32
C ASP A 69 -25.37 10.99 -5.64
N ASP A 70 -25.99 9.98 -6.24
CA ASP A 70 -27.11 9.22 -5.65
C ASP A 70 -26.63 8.11 -4.69
N ASN A 71 -25.32 8.07 -4.36
CA ASN A 71 -24.67 7.07 -3.52
C ASN A 71 -24.72 5.63 -4.08
N GLU A 72 -24.96 5.49 -5.38
CA GLU A 72 -24.88 4.22 -6.08
C GLU A 72 -23.42 3.89 -6.45
N VAL A 73 -23.10 2.61 -6.46
CA VAL A 73 -21.77 2.08 -6.80
C VAL A 73 -21.77 1.59 -8.23
N LEU A 74 -20.73 1.92 -8.99
CA LEU A 74 -20.53 1.38 -10.32
C LEU A 74 -20.12 -0.09 -10.22
N MET A 75 -20.96 -0.95 -10.82
CA MET A 75 -20.77 -2.41 -10.85
C MET A 75 -20.71 -2.88 -12.30
N MET A 76 -19.86 -3.86 -12.57
CA MET A 76 -19.80 -4.57 -13.85
C MET A 76 -20.27 -6.02 -13.69
N GLN A 77 -20.77 -6.60 -14.74
CA GLN A 77 -21.21 -7.99 -14.76
C GLN A 77 -20.19 -8.85 -15.54
N GLU A 78 -19.66 -9.85 -14.89
CA GLU A 78 -18.59 -10.71 -15.38
C GLU A 78 -19.00 -11.48 -16.66
N ALA A 79 -18.13 -11.46 -17.66
CA ALA A 79 -18.24 -12.26 -18.87
C ALA A 79 -17.46 -13.59 -18.77
N LYS A 80 -16.45 -13.67 -17.88
CA LYS A 80 -15.59 -14.86 -17.72
C LYS A 80 -16.41 -16.08 -17.34
N GLU A 81 -16.23 -17.17 -18.04
CA GLU A 81 -17.02 -18.41 -17.94
C GLU A 81 -17.16 -18.93 -16.50
N SER A 82 -16.08 -18.85 -15.70
CA SER A 82 -16.06 -19.33 -14.31
C SER A 82 -16.93 -18.50 -13.33
N CYS A 83 -17.30 -17.28 -13.71
CA CYS A 83 -18.11 -16.36 -12.90
C CYS A 83 -19.11 -15.54 -13.71
N ALA A 84 -19.43 -15.99 -14.93
CA ALA A 84 -20.34 -15.29 -15.85
C ALA A 84 -21.68 -14.93 -15.18
N GLY A 85 -22.11 -13.70 -15.42
CA GLY A 85 -23.35 -13.16 -14.89
C GLY A 85 -23.29 -12.68 -13.44
N LYS A 86 -22.21 -12.93 -12.71
CA LYS A 86 -22.01 -12.38 -11.36
C LYS A 86 -21.50 -10.94 -11.43
N TRP A 87 -21.78 -10.18 -10.39
CA TRP A 87 -21.43 -8.77 -10.31
C TRP A 87 -20.16 -8.53 -9.48
N TYR A 88 -19.34 -7.61 -9.94
CA TYR A 88 -18.10 -7.21 -9.28
C TYR A 88 -17.81 -5.71 -9.50
N LEU A 89 -16.79 -5.18 -8.83
CA LEU A 89 -16.22 -3.86 -9.12
C LEU A 89 -15.38 -3.93 -10.39
N PRO A 90 -15.23 -2.83 -11.14
CA PRO A 90 -14.22 -2.75 -12.19
C PRO A 90 -12.83 -3.06 -11.61
N ALA A 91 -12.23 -4.15 -12.08
CA ALA A 91 -10.98 -4.66 -11.51
C ALA A 91 -10.27 -5.65 -12.41
N GLY A 92 -8.96 -5.49 -12.54
CA GLY A 92 -8.13 -6.45 -13.26
C GLY A 92 -6.66 -6.40 -12.89
N ARG A 93 -5.85 -7.14 -13.64
CA ARG A 93 -4.40 -7.18 -13.43
C ARG A 93 -3.74 -5.99 -14.09
N ILE A 94 -2.74 -5.42 -13.40
CA ILE A 94 -1.86 -4.43 -14.00
C ILE A 94 -1.02 -5.12 -15.07
N GLU A 95 -0.89 -4.52 -16.23
CA GLU A 95 -0.10 -5.02 -17.35
C GLU A 95 1.35 -4.53 -17.28
N LYS A 96 2.23 -5.18 -18.05
CA LYS A 96 3.65 -4.78 -18.13
C LYS A 96 3.79 -3.35 -18.67
N GLY A 97 4.50 -2.51 -17.94
CA GLY A 97 4.74 -1.11 -18.32
C GLY A 97 3.60 -0.15 -17.97
N GLU A 98 2.57 -0.62 -17.28
CA GLU A 98 1.39 0.16 -16.92
C GLU A 98 1.47 0.64 -15.46
N SER A 99 1.17 1.91 -15.20
CA SER A 99 1.06 2.41 -13.83
C SER A 99 -0.22 1.92 -13.15
N ILE A 100 -0.25 1.95 -11.81
CA ILE A 100 -1.45 1.58 -11.04
C ILE A 100 -2.67 2.44 -11.45
N VAL A 101 -2.46 3.73 -11.69
CA VAL A 101 -3.53 4.65 -12.06
C VAL A 101 -4.03 4.39 -13.49
N ASP A 102 -3.11 4.13 -14.42
CA ASP A 102 -3.48 3.86 -15.81
C ASP A 102 -4.23 2.52 -15.93
N ALA A 103 -3.79 1.50 -15.19
CA ALA A 103 -4.51 0.24 -15.08
C ALA A 103 -5.94 0.44 -14.57
N GLY A 104 -6.13 1.25 -13.52
CA GLY A 104 -7.46 1.59 -13.02
C GLY A 104 -8.35 2.27 -14.06
N LYS A 105 -7.79 3.20 -14.82
CA LYS A 105 -8.52 3.88 -15.91
C LYS A 105 -8.89 2.92 -17.04
N ARG A 106 -7.96 2.04 -17.44
CA ARG A 106 -8.18 1.03 -18.48
C ARG A 106 -9.28 0.06 -18.08
N GLU A 107 -9.21 -0.54 -16.89
CA GLU A 107 -10.21 -1.51 -16.42
C GLU A 107 -11.61 -0.88 -16.32
N VAL A 108 -11.72 0.37 -15.82
CA VAL A 108 -13.01 1.07 -15.79
C VAL A 108 -13.54 1.25 -17.21
N LEU A 109 -12.72 1.66 -18.16
CA LEU A 109 -13.14 1.87 -19.54
C LEU A 109 -13.54 0.54 -20.22
N GLU A 110 -12.73 -0.49 -20.12
CA GLU A 110 -12.96 -1.79 -20.76
C GLU A 110 -14.19 -2.51 -20.20
N GLU A 111 -14.39 -2.46 -18.87
CA GLU A 111 -15.45 -3.19 -18.22
C GLU A 111 -16.76 -2.40 -18.09
N THR A 112 -16.73 -1.07 -18.16
CA THR A 112 -17.93 -0.25 -17.93
C THR A 112 -18.26 0.77 -19.02
N GLY A 113 -17.33 1.05 -19.95
CA GLY A 113 -17.47 2.06 -20.99
C GLY A 113 -17.29 3.51 -20.50
N LEU A 114 -16.94 3.71 -19.21
CA LEU A 114 -16.79 5.04 -18.62
C LEU A 114 -15.33 5.47 -18.54
N HIS A 115 -15.08 6.76 -18.67
CA HIS A 115 -13.80 7.38 -18.37
C HIS A 115 -13.77 7.86 -16.92
N VAL A 116 -12.65 7.66 -16.24
CA VAL A 116 -12.47 8.04 -14.83
C VAL A 116 -11.20 8.87 -14.64
N GLN A 117 -11.26 9.84 -13.75
CA GLN A 117 -10.12 10.48 -13.14
C GLN A 117 -9.95 9.94 -11.73
N CYS A 118 -8.97 9.07 -11.51
CA CYS A 118 -8.65 8.57 -10.18
C CYS A 118 -8.13 9.73 -9.31
N SER A 119 -8.61 9.80 -8.06
CA SER A 119 -8.24 10.86 -7.12
C SER A 119 -7.39 10.33 -5.96
N THR A 120 -7.65 9.11 -5.48
CA THR A 120 -6.93 8.58 -4.33
C THR A 120 -6.89 7.05 -4.28
N LEU A 121 -5.88 6.54 -3.59
CA LEU A 121 -5.75 5.16 -3.14
C LEU A 121 -6.47 5.00 -1.80
N LEU A 122 -7.52 4.18 -1.77
CA LEU A 122 -8.34 3.95 -0.57
C LEU A 122 -7.71 2.95 0.39
N MET A 123 -7.09 1.90 -0.14
CA MET A 123 -6.44 0.84 0.63
C MET A 123 -5.54 -0.03 -0.26
N VAL A 124 -4.70 -0.80 0.40
CA VAL A 124 -3.87 -1.85 -0.21
C VAL A 124 -4.20 -3.18 0.44
N GLU A 125 -4.36 -4.23 -0.34
CA GLU A 125 -4.57 -5.58 0.16
C GLU A 125 -3.44 -6.50 -0.33
N CYS A 126 -2.95 -7.34 0.58
CA CYS A 126 -1.86 -8.26 0.30
C CYS A 126 -2.26 -9.68 0.73
N ALA A 127 -2.32 -10.64 -0.18
CA ALA A 127 -2.49 -12.05 0.18
C ALA A 127 -1.14 -12.69 0.55
N ARG A 128 -0.14 -12.41 -0.29
CA ARG A 128 1.29 -12.71 -0.07
C ARG A 128 2.10 -11.52 -0.53
N GLY A 129 3.41 -11.49 -0.28
CA GLY A 129 4.25 -10.41 -0.75
C GLY A 129 4.28 -10.25 -2.28
N SER A 130 4.01 -11.32 -3.03
CA SER A 130 3.92 -11.31 -4.49
C SER A 130 2.53 -11.04 -5.06
N TRP A 131 1.51 -10.85 -4.22
CA TRP A 131 0.15 -10.53 -4.67
C TRP A 131 -0.36 -9.30 -3.92
N ILE A 132 -0.59 -8.21 -4.63
CA ILE A 132 -1.01 -6.93 -4.07
C ILE A 132 -2.18 -6.38 -4.89
N ARG A 133 -3.27 -5.98 -4.21
CA ARG A 133 -4.39 -5.25 -4.80
C ARG A 133 -4.39 -3.81 -4.32
N TYR A 134 -4.40 -2.89 -5.28
CA TYR A 134 -4.52 -1.45 -5.05
C TYR A 134 -5.97 -1.03 -5.30
N VAL A 135 -6.62 -0.43 -4.31
CA VAL A 135 -8.02 -0.01 -4.40
C VAL A 135 -8.07 1.50 -4.58
N LEU A 136 -8.50 1.93 -5.75
CA LEU A 136 -8.61 3.33 -6.12
C LEU A 136 -10.07 3.81 -6.03
N THR A 137 -10.24 5.12 -5.94
CA THR A 137 -11.50 5.82 -6.22
C THR A 137 -11.23 7.07 -7.04
N GLY A 138 -12.29 7.68 -7.55
CA GLY A 138 -12.21 8.88 -8.39
C GLY A 138 -13.57 9.34 -8.84
N GLU A 139 -13.59 10.12 -9.92
CA GLU A 139 -14.79 10.70 -10.50
C GLU A 139 -14.91 10.29 -11.97
N VAL A 140 -16.14 9.99 -12.41
CA VAL A 140 -16.42 9.74 -13.82
C VAL A 140 -16.33 11.06 -14.58
N THR A 141 -15.57 11.05 -15.66
CA THR A 141 -15.31 12.25 -16.49
C THR A 141 -15.99 12.19 -17.85
N GLY A 142 -16.60 11.06 -18.21
CA GLY A 142 -17.28 10.87 -19.49
C GLY A 142 -17.49 9.40 -19.84
N GLY A 143 -17.82 9.15 -21.09
CA GLY A 143 -18.12 7.82 -21.61
C GLY A 143 -19.60 7.49 -21.55
N ASN A 144 -19.96 6.31 -22.02
CA ASN A 144 -21.32 5.77 -21.97
C ASN A 144 -21.28 4.43 -21.24
N LEU A 145 -22.25 4.24 -20.36
CA LEU A 145 -22.34 3.01 -19.56
C LEU A 145 -22.60 1.81 -20.49
N LYS A 146 -21.76 0.77 -20.37
CA LYS A 146 -21.82 -0.41 -21.20
C LYS A 146 -23.14 -1.17 -21.02
N THR A 147 -23.86 -1.36 -22.12
CA THR A 147 -25.14 -2.03 -22.17
C THR A 147 -24.96 -3.53 -22.53
N PRO A 148 -25.97 -4.39 -22.32
CA PRO A 148 -25.90 -5.80 -22.73
C PRO A 148 -25.68 -6.03 -24.25
N SER A 149 -26.02 -5.05 -25.09
CA SER A 149 -25.75 -5.10 -26.54
C SER A 149 -24.29 -4.87 -26.91
N GLU A 150 -23.50 -4.34 -25.97
CA GLU A 150 -22.06 -4.08 -26.08
C GLU A 150 -21.23 -5.11 -25.32
N ALA A 151 -21.86 -6.21 -24.87
CA ALA A 151 -21.18 -7.30 -24.19
C ALA A 151 -20.00 -7.84 -24.98
N ASP A 152 -18.88 -8.04 -24.30
CA ASP A 152 -17.65 -8.59 -24.86
C ASP A 152 -16.99 -9.60 -23.92
N LYS A 153 -15.71 -9.93 -24.15
CA LYS A 153 -14.94 -10.86 -23.33
C LYS A 153 -14.60 -10.31 -21.93
N GLU A 154 -14.63 -8.99 -21.73
CA GLU A 154 -14.29 -8.33 -20.47
C GLU A 154 -15.51 -8.26 -19.54
N SER A 155 -16.65 -7.80 -20.04
CA SER A 155 -17.87 -7.68 -19.25
C SER A 155 -19.13 -7.82 -20.09
N LEU A 156 -20.24 -8.24 -19.45
CA LEU A 156 -21.56 -8.35 -20.10
C LEU A 156 -22.30 -7.00 -20.12
N GLN A 157 -22.18 -6.22 -19.07
CA GLN A 157 -22.76 -4.89 -18.91
C GLN A 157 -22.22 -4.22 -17.66
N ALA A 158 -22.49 -2.93 -17.49
CA ALA A 158 -22.27 -2.21 -16.27
C ALA A 158 -23.53 -1.45 -15.81
N LYS A 159 -23.67 -1.18 -14.52
CA LYS A 159 -24.75 -0.36 -13.97
C LYS A 159 -24.38 0.29 -12.65
N TRP A 160 -25.06 1.36 -12.31
CA TRP A 160 -25.06 1.95 -11.00
C TRP A 160 -26.02 1.18 -10.07
N VAL A 161 -25.60 0.91 -8.84
CA VAL A 161 -26.33 0.05 -7.90
C VAL A 161 -26.29 0.65 -6.50
N GLU A 162 -27.47 0.88 -5.94
CA GLU A 162 -27.61 1.36 -4.57
C GLU A 162 -27.45 0.21 -3.57
N ASN A 163 -28.19 -0.87 -3.78
CA ASN A 163 -28.28 -2.00 -2.86
C ASN A 163 -27.55 -3.24 -3.40
N MET A 164 -26.40 -3.56 -2.82
CA MET A 164 -25.61 -4.74 -3.20
C MET A 164 -26.32 -6.07 -2.94
N GLY A 165 -27.30 -6.09 -2.03
CA GLY A 165 -28.09 -7.29 -1.72
C GLY A 165 -29.02 -7.77 -2.85
N GLU A 166 -29.25 -6.94 -3.87
CA GLU A 166 -30.03 -7.29 -5.07
C GLU A 166 -29.19 -8.03 -6.12
N LEU A 167 -27.88 -8.13 -5.91
CA LEU A 167 -26.96 -8.70 -6.86
C LEU A 167 -26.40 -10.05 -6.40
N THR A 168 -26.21 -10.94 -7.36
CA THR A 168 -25.37 -12.11 -7.14
C THR A 168 -23.91 -11.70 -7.34
N LEU A 169 -23.21 -11.44 -6.23
CA LEU A 169 -21.81 -11.01 -6.27
C LEU A 169 -20.88 -12.17 -6.65
N ARG A 170 -19.81 -11.87 -7.39
CA ARG A 170 -18.72 -12.80 -7.65
C ARG A 170 -18.03 -13.24 -6.36
N ALA A 171 -17.79 -12.29 -5.46
CA ALA A 171 -17.22 -12.50 -4.13
C ALA A 171 -17.63 -11.35 -3.21
N ASN A 172 -17.68 -11.62 -1.90
CA ASN A 172 -18.10 -10.63 -0.91
C ASN A 172 -16.95 -9.73 -0.42
N ASP A 173 -15.73 -9.97 -0.84
CA ASP A 173 -14.55 -9.18 -0.49
C ASP A 173 -14.67 -7.70 -0.86
N ILE A 174 -15.46 -7.39 -1.91
CA ILE A 174 -15.71 -6.01 -2.35
C ILE A 174 -16.58 -5.20 -1.40
N LEU A 175 -17.33 -5.82 -0.49
CA LEU A 175 -18.24 -5.10 0.41
C LEU A 175 -17.50 -4.17 1.37
N GLU A 176 -16.33 -4.60 1.84
CA GLU A 176 -15.46 -3.75 2.67
C GLU A 176 -14.88 -2.58 1.85
N LEU A 177 -14.47 -2.83 0.60
CA LEU A 177 -13.98 -1.80 -0.31
C LEU A 177 -15.05 -0.73 -0.55
N ILE A 178 -16.28 -1.15 -0.83
CA ILE A 178 -17.44 -0.25 -1.04
C ILE A 178 -17.75 0.54 0.23
N SER A 179 -17.78 -0.13 1.39
CA SER A 179 -18.02 0.54 2.68
C SER A 179 -16.99 1.63 2.95
N ARG A 180 -15.71 1.35 2.69
CA ARG A 180 -14.64 2.32 2.86
C ARG A 180 -14.76 3.49 1.87
N ALA A 181 -15.10 3.22 0.61
CA ALA A 181 -15.27 4.26 -0.40
C ALA A 181 -16.44 5.19 -0.06
N ARG A 182 -17.57 4.65 0.44
CA ARG A 182 -18.71 5.45 0.91
C ARG A 182 -18.32 6.35 2.08
N ALA A 183 -17.64 5.79 3.09
CA ALA A 183 -17.18 6.55 4.24
C ALA A 183 -16.16 7.63 3.85
N PHE A 184 -15.28 7.36 2.87
CA PHE A 184 -14.36 8.36 2.33
C PHE A 184 -15.11 9.50 1.62
N LYS A 185 -16.08 9.16 0.76
CA LYS A 185 -16.90 10.15 0.06
C LYS A 185 -17.65 11.06 1.04
N GLU A 186 -18.31 10.46 2.05
CA GLU A 186 -18.99 11.21 3.11
C GLU A 186 -18.04 12.15 3.86
N ALA A 187 -16.88 11.63 4.28
CA ALA A 187 -15.86 12.42 4.97
C ALA A 187 -15.38 13.62 4.13
N ARG A 188 -15.24 13.43 2.81
CA ARG A 188 -14.89 14.52 1.88
C ARG A 188 -15.97 15.57 1.80
N GLN A 189 -17.24 15.19 1.73
CA GLN A 189 -18.38 16.12 1.68
C GLN A 189 -18.45 17.02 2.91
N ILE A 190 -18.18 16.46 4.11
CA ILE A 190 -18.20 17.22 5.37
C ILE A 190 -16.83 17.80 5.76
N GLN A 191 -15.82 17.65 4.90
CA GLN A 191 -14.43 18.10 5.14
C GLN A 191 -13.84 17.53 6.45
N ASP A 192 -14.09 16.25 6.71
CA ASP A 192 -13.60 15.56 7.90
C ASP A 192 -12.06 15.44 7.89
N LYS A 193 -11.41 16.16 8.78
CA LYS A 193 -9.94 16.18 8.93
C LYS A 193 -9.37 14.89 9.55
N THR A 194 -10.19 13.93 9.94
CA THR A 194 -9.75 12.63 10.45
C THR A 194 -9.47 11.61 9.34
N TRP A 195 -9.70 11.99 8.07
CA TRP A 195 -9.37 11.21 6.89
C TRP A 195 -8.17 11.78 6.14
N HIS A 196 -7.47 10.90 5.40
CA HIS A 196 -6.38 11.32 4.53
C HIS A 196 -6.90 12.19 3.37
N SER A 197 -6.06 13.10 2.91
CA SER A 197 -6.29 13.84 1.68
C SER A 197 -6.16 12.93 0.45
N ASP A 198 -6.48 13.45 -0.73
CA ASP A 198 -6.22 12.74 -1.98
C ASP A 198 -4.74 12.38 -2.09
N GLN A 199 -4.50 11.09 -2.37
CA GLN A 199 -3.18 10.51 -2.39
C GLN A 199 -3.14 9.35 -3.38
N LEU A 200 -2.42 9.55 -4.48
CA LEU A 200 -2.17 8.51 -5.48
C LEU A 200 -0.80 7.87 -5.25
N PRO A 201 -0.58 6.65 -5.79
CA PRO A 201 0.76 6.06 -5.82
C PRO A 201 1.76 6.95 -6.52
N CYS A 202 2.97 7.05 -5.97
CA CYS A 202 4.06 7.82 -6.56
C CYS A 202 4.71 7.03 -7.71
N LEU A 203 5.08 7.73 -8.78
CA LEU A 203 5.82 7.14 -9.88
C LEU A 203 7.32 7.11 -9.54
N ARG A 204 7.76 5.96 -9.01
CA ARG A 204 9.17 5.67 -8.76
C ARG A 204 9.46 4.21 -9.05
N PRO A 205 10.48 3.91 -9.90
CA PRO A 205 10.84 2.54 -10.23
C PRO A 205 11.64 1.89 -9.10
N HIS A 206 11.32 0.63 -8.79
CA HIS A 206 12.05 -0.21 -7.84
C HIS A 206 12.41 -1.56 -8.46
N SER A 207 13.61 -2.03 -8.21
CA SER A 207 14.07 -3.35 -8.67
C SER A 207 13.62 -4.49 -7.76
N LYS A 208 13.11 -4.17 -6.56
CA LYS A 208 12.72 -5.10 -5.50
C LYS A 208 11.34 -4.76 -4.95
N LEU A 209 10.74 -5.73 -4.23
CA LEU A 209 9.59 -5.47 -3.38
C LEU A 209 10.09 -4.96 -2.03
N LEU A 210 9.81 -3.73 -1.67
CA LEU A 210 10.36 -3.07 -0.49
C LEU A 210 9.26 -2.68 0.52
N LEU A 211 9.57 -2.89 1.79
CA LEU A 211 8.84 -2.34 2.92
C LEU A 211 9.75 -1.36 3.66
N ARG A 212 9.50 -0.08 3.51
CA ARG A 212 10.20 1.01 4.20
C ARG A 212 9.41 1.37 5.46
N LEU A 213 10.09 1.57 6.57
CA LEU A 213 9.47 1.88 7.85
C LEU A 213 9.78 3.30 8.30
N VAL A 214 8.76 4.04 8.67
CA VAL A 214 8.86 5.23 9.52
C VAL A 214 8.49 4.78 10.93
N VAL A 215 9.53 4.42 11.70
CA VAL A 215 9.36 3.93 13.09
C VAL A 215 9.49 5.11 14.04
N VAL A 216 8.45 5.35 14.83
CA VAL A 216 8.31 6.56 15.65
C VAL A 216 8.16 6.22 17.12
N ILE A 217 8.90 6.95 17.98
CA ILE A 217 8.65 6.99 19.41
C ILE A 217 8.55 8.44 19.92
N LYS A 218 7.78 8.64 20.97
CA LYS A 218 7.76 9.87 21.72
C LYS A 218 8.38 9.61 23.08
N LYS A 219 9.60 10.14 23.33
CA LYS A 219 10.31 9.94 24.59
C LYS A 219 9.61 10.69 25.73
N LYS A 220 9.32 9.97 26.81
CA LYS A 220 8.65 10.55 27.99
C LYS A 220 9.48 11.63 28.67
N ALA A 221 10.79 11.41 28.77
CA ALA A 221 11.71 12.32 29.46
C ALA A 221 11.78 13.72 28.82
N THR A 222 11.82 13.77 27.48
CA THR A 222 12.00 15.02 26.72
C THR A 222 10.72 15.50 26.06
N ASN A 223 9.68 14.66 26.00
CA ASN A 223 8.45 14.89 25.23
C ASN A 223 8.71 15.12 23.72
N ARG A 224 9.89 14.71 23.22
CA ARG A 224 10.33 14.87 21.85
C ARG A 224 10.07 13.60 21.04
N VAL A 225 9.83 13.77 19.75
CA VAL A 225 9.61 12.69 18.78
C VAL A 225 10.95 12.28 18.19
N HIS A 226 11.18 10.98 18.12
CA HIS A 226 12.35 10.38 17.49
C HIS A 226 11.87 9.39 16.44
N VAL A 227 12.64 9.28 15.37
CA VAL A 227 12.48 8.27 14.34
C VAL A 227 13.68 7.34 14.33
N LEU A 228 13.45 6.09 13.97
CA LEU A 228 14.52 5.12 13.78
C LEU A 228 15.16 5.33 12.42
N LEU A 229 16.49 5.40 12.40
CA LEU A 229 17.29 5.46 11.19
C LEU A 229 18.25 4.29 11.14
N SER A 230 18.47 3.76 9.96
CA SER A 230 19.58 2.84 9.67
C SER A 230 20.84 3.63 9.32
N GLU A 231 21.97 3.12 9.80
CA GLU A 231 23.33 3.64 9.50
C GLU A 231 24.12 2.67 8.60
N ARG A 232 23.43 1.70 7.99
CA ARG A 232 24.12 0.57 7.35
C ARG A 232 25.04 0.99 6.19
N THR A 233 24.64 1.95 5.40
CA THR A 233 25.46 2.46 4.28
C THR A 233 25.51 3.98 4.34
N SER A 234 24.37 4.59 4.52
CA SER A 234 24.15 5.99 4.79
C SER A 234 22.94 6.10 5.71
N TRP A 235 22.67 7.25 6.28
CA TRP A 235 21.49 7.46 7.09
C TRP A 235 20.24 7.44 6.24
N HIS A 236 19.36 6.44 6.47
CA HIS A 236 18.11 6.25 5.73
C HIS A 236 17.03 5.64 6.61
N LEU A 237 15.78 5.66 6.13
CA LEU A 237 14.67 4.99 6.79
C LEU A 237 14.84 3.46 6.67
N PRO A 238 14.71 2.68 7.77
CA PRO A 238 14.87 1.24 7.74
C PRO A 238 14.01 0.60 6.66
N THR A 239 14.61 -0.19 5.78
CA THR A 239 13.94 -0.78 4.63
C THR A 239 14.29 -2.25 4.51
N CYS A 240 13.30 -3.11 4.34
CA CYS A 240 13.52 -4.54 4.08
C CYS A 240 12.88 -4.97 2.77
N GLU A 241 13.39 -6.08 2.24
CA GLU A 241 12.79 -6.74 1.10
C GLU A 241 11.58 -7.56 1.54
N ILE A 242 10.44 -7.39 0.85
CA ILE A 242 9.22 -8.15 1.13
C ILE A 242 9.40 -9.57 0.62
N ASN A 243 9.22 -10.56 1.49
CA ASN A 243 9.27 -11.95 1.09
C ASN A 243 8.03 -12.31 0.25
N PRO A 244 8.20 -12.71 -1.03
CA PRO A 244 7.06 -12.93 -1.95
C PRO A 244 6.16 -14.10 -1.55
N ALA A 245 6.67 -15.06 -0.77
CA ALA A 245 5.92 -16.23 -0.32
C ALA A 245 5.25 -16.06 1.05
N LYS A 246 5.51 -14.97 1.76
CA LYS A 246 4.99 -14.69 3.11
C LYS A 246 4.03 -13.51 3.11
N SER A 247 3.19 -13.40 4.14
CA SER A 247 2.37 -12.23 4.33
C SER A 247 3.22 -11.00 4.68
N LEU A 248 2.72 -9.81 4.36
CA LEU A 248 3.38 -8.56 4.72
C LEU A 248 3.55 -8.43 6.25
N HIS A 249 2.59 -8.91 7.03
CA HIS A 249 2.69 -8.96 8.49
C HIS A 249 3.87 -9.83 8.96
N SER A 250 4.07 -10.99 8.33
CA SER A 250 5.22 -11.86 8.65
C SER A 250 6.56 -11.19 8.30
N THR A 251 6.61 -10.46 7.17
CA THR A 251 7.78 -9.69 6.78
C THR A 251 8.07 -8.59 7.81
N LEU A 252 7.06 -7.78 8.17
CA LEU A 252 7.20 -6.73 9.18
C LEU A 252 7.69 -7.31 10.52
N ARG A 253 7.07 -8.38 11.03
CA ARG A 253 7.46 -9.00 12.30
C ARG A 253 8.92 -9.45 12.28
N LYS A 254 9.36 -10.12 11.22
CA LYS A 254 10.75 -10.57 11.08
C LYS A 254 11.72 -9.40 11.03
N PHE A 255 11.37 -8.35 10.30
CA PHE A 255 12.20 -7.17 10.23
C PHE A 255 12.31 -6.45 11.57
N MET A 256 11.22 -6.39 12.34
CA MET A 256 11.26 -5.85 13.70
C MET A 256 12.16 -6.68 14.63
N VAL A 257 12.18 -8.01 14.48
CA VAL A 257 13.11 -8.88 15.21
C VAL A 257 14.57 -8.62 14.80
N ASP A 258 14.84 -8.41 13.52
CA ASP A 258 16.17 -8.06 13.02
C ASP A 258 16.66 -6.72 13.59
N LEU A 259 15.79 -5.71 13.59
CA LEU A 259 16.11 -4.36 14.09
C LEU A 259 16.34 -4.32 15.62
N PHE A 260 15.59 -5.09 16.41
CA PHE A 260 15.58 -5.03 17.87
C PHE A 260 16.11 -6.30 18.56
N GLY A 261 16.43 -7.36 17.82
CA GLY A 261 16.99 -8.61 18.31
C GLY A 261 16.05 -9.47 19.15
N ALA A 262 14.81 -9.05 19.31
CA ALA A 262 13.78 -9.78 20.06
C ALA A 262 12.39 -9.53 19.48
N GLU A 263 11.43 -10.40 19.79
CA GLU A 263 10.04 -10.13 19.49
C GLU A 263 9.54 -8.92 20.28
N VAL A 264 9.40 -7.80 19.60
CA VAL A 264 8.86 -6.57 20.19
C VAL A 264 7.35 -6.60 20.06
N GLY A 265 6.66 -7.13 21.09
CA GLY A 265 5.19 -7.26 21.09
C GLY A 265 4.41 -5.95 21.09
N ALA A 266 5.10 -4.82 21.20
CA ALA A 266 4.47 -3.52 21.41
C ALA A 266 4.53 -2.58 20.17
N HIS A 267 4.95 -3.08 18.99
CA HIS A 267 4.89 -2.28 17.76
C HIS A 267 3.46 -2.26 17.22
N ARG A 268 3.05 -1.09 16.74
CA ARG A 268 1.73 -0.88 16.14
C ARG A 268 1.88 -0.28 14.74
N PRO A 269 1.63 -1.08 13.68
CA PRO A 269 1.48 -0.52 12.35
C PRO A 269 0.19 0.33 12.29
N HIS A 270 0.31 1.55 11.80
CA HIS A 270 -0.81 2.47 11.65
C HIS A 270 -1.40 2.46 10.24
N GLY A 271 -0.57 2.24 9.21
CA GLY A 271 -0.94 2.23 7.81
C GLY A 271 0.19 2.75 6.93
N LEU A 272 -0.08 2.90 5.63
CA LEU A 272 0.89 3.41 4.67
C LEU A 272 0.85 4.93 4.59
N LEU A 273 2.03 5.51 4.56
CA LEU A 273 2.27 6.91 4.23
C LEU A 273 2.36 7.11 2.71
N SER A 274 2.93 6.15 2.00
CA SER A 274 3.07 6.19 0.54
C SER A 274 3.17 4.80 -0.08
N VAL A 275 2.87 4.74 -1.38
CA VAL A 275 3.10 3.61 -2.27
C VAL A 275 3.89 4.13 -3.46
N GLU A 276 5.02 3.51 -3.78
CA GLU A 276 5.86 3.86 -4.92
C GLU A 276 5.87 2.69 -5.91
N PHE A 277 5.52 2.96 -7.16
CA PHE A 277 5.55 1.99 -8.26
C PHE A 277 5.65 2.72 -9.59
N ASP A 278 6.64 2.35 -10.41
CA ASP A 278 6.80 2.87 -11.76
C ASP A 278 7.48 1.80 -12.65
N PRO A 279 6.76 1.17 -13.55
CA PRO A 279 7.28 0.08 -14.38
C PRO A 279 8.06 0.55 -15.61
N ARG A 280 8.20 1.86 -15.86
CA ARG A 280 8.76 2.41 -17.09
C ARG A 280 10.21 1.99 -17.36
N GLU A 281 11.00 1.72 -16.33
CA GLU A 281 12.40 1.28 -16.46
C GLU A 281 12.55 -0.25 -16.45
N ARG A 282 11.48 -1.01 -16.70
CA ARG A 282 11.43 -2.47 -16.54
C ARG A 282 11.77 -2.92 -15.12
N LYS A 283 11.42 -2.10 -14.15
CA LYS A 283 11.54 -2.37 -12.73
C LYS A 283 10.15 -2.55 -12.15
N ASP A 284 9.71 -3.79 -12.06
CA ASP A 284 8.36 -4.15 -11.63
C ASP A 284 8.23 -4.30 -10.10
N GLY A 285 9.23 -3.83 -9.35
CA GLY A 285 9.17 -3.76 -7.89
C GLY A 285 8.31 -2.62 -7.40
N ALA A 286 7.95 -2.67 -6.12
CA ALA A 286 7.18 -1.63 -5.45
C ALA A 286 7.76 -1.35 -4.07
N CYS A 287 7.56 -0.13 -3.56
CA CYS A 287 7.91 0.21 -2.19
C CYS A 287 6.67 0.70 -1.42
N LEU A 288 6.40 0.03 -0.30
CA LEU A 288 5.36 0.41 0.65
C LEU A 288 6.01 1.11 1.84
N THR A 289 5.71 2.37 2.07
CA THR A 289 6.22 3.12 3.24
C THR A 289 5.19 3.10 4.36
N MET A 290 5.51 2.40 5.46
CA MET A 290 4.60 2.15 6.58
C MET A 290 4.97 2.95 7.82
N LEU A 291 3.99 3.59 8.44
CA LEU A 291 4.14 4.23 9.74
C LEU A 291 3.94 3.22 10.86
N VAL A 292 4.95 3.07 11.72
CA VAL A 292 4.94 2.16 12.87
C VAL A 292 5.24 2.95 14.14
N ALA A 293 4.39 2.84 15.14
CA ALA A 293 4.62 3.47 16.43
C ALA A 293 4.94 2.44 17.50
N PHE A 294 5.82 2.82 18.41
CA PHE A 294 6.10 2.08 19.64
C PHE A 294 5.47 2.76 20.85
N ARG A 295 5.00 1.94 21.78
CA ARG A 295 4.55 2.42 23.09
C ARG A 295 5.70 2.33 24.09
N PRO A 296 5.88 3.33 24.97
CA PRO A 296 6.80 3.20 26.09
C PRO A 296 6.48 1.96 26.94
N PRO A 297 7.47 1.21 27.48
CA PRO A 297 8.83 1.62 27.81
C PRO A 297 9.93 1.24 26.81
N LEU A 298 9.63 1.15 25.54
CA LEU A 298 10.57 0.71 24.49
C LEU A 298 11.72 1.71 24.23
N GLU A 299 11.71 2.85 24.89
CA GLU A 299 12.87 3.76 24.92
C GLU A 299 14.15 3.09 25.44
N GLU A 300 13.98 2.01 26.21
CA GLU A 300 15.06 1.25 26.86
C GLU A 300 15.41 -0.03 26.11
N VAL A 301 14.68 -0.41 25.05
CA VAL A 301 15.00 -1.60 24.28
C VAL A 301 16.26 -1.33 23.46
N PRO A 302 17.33 -2.09 23.68
CA PRO A 302 18.55 -1.91 22.91
C PRO A 302 18.28 -2.23 21.44
N ILE A 303 18.69 -1.34 20.56
CA ILE A 303 18.71 -1.58 19.12
C ILE A 303 19.94 -2.44 18.84
N ILE A 304 19.75 -3.63 18.27
CA ILE A 304 20.84 -4.56 18.01
C ILE A 304 21.45 -4.34 16.62
N GLY A 305 20.68 -3.79 15.69
CA GLY A 305 21.16 -3.47 14.34
C GLY A 305 21.99 -2.17 14.29
N LYS A 306 22.46 -1.82 13.09
CA LYS A 306 23.08 -0.52 12.82
C LYS A 306 22.00 0.57 12.67
N CYS A 307 21.20 0.75 13.71
CA CYS A 307 20.13 1.72 13.75
C CYS A 307 20.26 2.62 14.97
N VAL A 308 19.79 3.85 14.83
CA VAL A 308 19.81 4.87 15.89
C VAL A 308 18.48 5.61 15.96
N TRP A 309 18.12 6.07 17.18
CA TRP A 309 17.01 7.00 17.38
C TRP A 309 17.47 8.42 17.11
N HIS A 310 16.93 9.01 16.05
CA HIS A 310 17.20 10.39 15.67
C HIS A 310 16.06 11.30 16.13
N GLU A 311 16.39 12.36 16.88
CA GLU A 311 15.42 13.38 17.26
C GLU A 311 15.12 14.27 16.07
N ILE A 312 13.82 14.43 15.74
CA ILE A 312 13.36 15.28 14.65
C ILE A 312 12.85 16.63 15.17
N SER A 313 12.75 17.59 14.25
CA SER A 313 12.18 18.90 14.56
C SER A 313 10.79 18.79 15.19
N LYS A 314 10.43 19.76 16.01
CA LYS A 314 9.13 19.78 16.70
C LYS A 314 7.99 19.77 15.70
N GLU A 315 8.10 20.54 14.62
CA GLU A 315 7.08 20.66 13.58
C GLU A 315 6.83 19.32 12.88
N LEU A 316 7.90 18.65 12.45
CA LEU A 316 7.82 17.36 11.78
C LEU A 316 7.28 16.28 12.73
N GLY A 317 7.69 16.32 14.00
CA GLY A 317 7.18 15.44 15.05
C GLY A 317 5.68 15.60 15.28
N GLU A 318 5.18 16.81 15.33
CA GLU A 318 3.74 17.11 15.46
C GLU A 318 2.95 16.60 14.26
N ARG A 319 3.48 16.75 13.03
CA ARG A 319 2.86 16.24 11.80
C ARG A 319 2.79 14.72 11.79
N LEU A 320 3.85 14.01 12.20
CA LEU A 320 3.84 12.54 12.32
C LEU A 320 2.85 12.08 13.39
N LEU A 321 2.81 12.72 14.56
CA LEU A 321 1.85 12.38 15.60
C LEU A 321 0.41 12.61 15.14
N ALA A 322 0.16 13.69 14.38
CA ALA A 322 -1.15 13.97 13.81
C ALA A 322 -1.62 12.84 12.88
N LYS A 323 -0.73 12.27 12.06
CA LYS A 323 -1.06 11.10 11.21
C LYS A 323 -1.49 9.86 12.00
N MET A 324 -1.11 9.75 13.27
CA MET A 324 -1.50 8.64 14.14
C MET A 324 -2.79 8.90 14.94
N ALA A 325 -3.37 10.09 14.85
CA ALA A 325 -4.57 10.48 15.60
C ALA A 325 -5.82 9.71 15.16
N SER A 326 -5.91 9.34 13.87
CA SER A 326 -6.99 8.54 13.32
C SER A 326 -6.43 7.46 12.38
N ARG A 327 -7.09 6.28 12.35
CA ARG A 327 -6.74 5.21 11.41
C ARG A 327 -7.00 5.59 9.95
N ASN A 328 -7.92 6.53 9.73
CA ASN A 328 -8.29 6.98 8.40
C ASN A 328 -7.35 8.05 7.83
N LEU A 329 -6.39 8.55 8.60
CA LEU A 329 -5.37 9.48 8.11
C LEU A 329 -4.24 8.83 7.30
N LEU A 330 -4.24 7.51 7.25
CA LEU A 330 -3.29 6.69 6.51
C LEU A 330 -4.04 5.68 5.64
N ILE A 331 -3.36 5.22 4.58
CA ILE A 331 -3.89 4.15 3.73
C ILE A 331 -3.78 2.83 4.50
N PRO A 332 -4.88 2.12 4.78
CA PRO A 332 -4.83 0.84 5.46
C PRO A 332 -4.23 -0.24 4.56
N VAL A 333 -3.59 -1.21 5.21
CA VAL A 333 -3.15 -2.45 4.58
C VAL A 333 -3.92 -3.60 5.17
N HIS A 334 -4.62 -4.33 4.33
CA HIS A 334 -5.29 -5.57 4.72
C HIS A 334 -4.49 -6.77 4.22
N VAL A 335 -4.24 -7.71 5.14
CA VAL A 335 -3.62 -8.99 4.79
C VAL A 335 -4.74 -10.00 4.61
N ILE A 336 -4.91 -10.46 3.37
CA ILE A 336 -5.85 -11.52 3.02
C ILE A 336 -5.18 -12.86 3.36
N CYS A 337 -5.84 -13.68 4.18
CA CYS A 337 -5.38 -15.00 4.60
C CYS A 337 -5.88 -16.09 3.66
#